data_f9a3a602f88a0b49ba18994f6f7ab05a
#
_entry.id   f9a3a602f88a0b49ba18994f6f7ab05a
#
_cell.length_a   1.000
_cell.length_b   1.000
_cell.length_c   1.000
_cell.angle_alpha   90.00
_cell.angle_beta   90.00
_cell.angle_gamma   90.00
#
_symmetry.space_group_name_H-M   'P 1'
#
loop_
_entity.id
_entity.type
_entity.pdbx_description
1 polymer ?
#
loop_
_entity_poly.entity_id
_entity_poly.type
_entity_poly.pdbx_seq_one_letter_code
_entity_poly.pdbx_strand_id
1 'polypeptide(L)'
;MMKNKWRMPHPATMFLLLTMAVVFLSWICDIYGLKVTLPQTGEDIRVQSLLSPEGIRWWLRNAIKNFTGFAPLGMVIIAMFGLGVAQHSGFIDACIRMGVGNRQEKRKIVLWVIVLGLLSNAIGDGGYIILLPIAAMLFQWVGLHPIAGIVTAYVSVACGYSANIVLSTMDPLLAHTTQEAALAQTGYQGNTEPLCNYFFMSASTVAITAIVYWITQKWLLPTLGKYEGSMKVVAYHPLSRKERRAIMISIVVAAI
;
A
#
# COMPACT_ATOMS: atom_id res chain seq x y z
N MET A 1 21.00 -27.29 -20.47
CA MET A 1 21.24 -25.80 -20.42
C MET A 1 20.41 -25.23 -19.30
N MET A 2 20.99 -25.03 -18.12
CA MET A 2 20.28 -24.42 -16.96
C MET A 2 20.13 -22.93 -17.23
N LYS A 3 18.92 -22.45 -17.54
CA LYS A 3 18.59 -21.03 -17.52
C LYS A 3 18.65 -20.57 -16.06
N ASN A 4 19.71 -19.86 -15.74
CA ASN A 4 19.88 -19.14 -14.48
C ASN A 4 18.74 -18.11 -14.37
N LYS A 5 17.63 -18.47 -13.72
CA LYS A 5 16.54 -17.53 -13.45
C LYS A 5 17.03 -16.59 -12.34
N TRP A 6 17.45 -15.41 -12.72
CA TRP A 6 17.68 -14.31 -11.79
C TRP A 6 16.42 -14.15 -10.94
N ARG A 7 16.49 -14.62 -9.69
CA ARG A 7 15.44 -14.37 -8.71
C ARG A 7 15.76 -13.03 -8.08
N MET A 8 14.84 -12.07 -8.18
CA MET A 8 14.97 -10.82 -7.44
C MET A 8 15.16 -11.11 -5.95
N PRO A 9 16.16 -10.52 -5.29
CA PRO A 9 16.36 -10.71 -3.86
C PRO A 9 15.17 -10.16 -3.08
N HIS A 10 15.01 -10.60 -1.84
CA HIS A 10 13.97 -10.09 -0.94
C HIS A 10 14.09 -8.55 -0.81
N PRO A 11 12.98 -7.79 -0.71
CA PRO A 11 13.00 -6.33 -0.62
C PRO A 11 13.96 -5.79 0.46
N ALA A 12 13.99 -6.42 1.64
CA ALA A 12 14.93 -6.05 2.70
C ALA A 12 16.41 -6.15 2.26
N THR A 13 16.75 -7.18 1.48
CA THR A 13 18.09 -7.35 0.91
C THR A 13 18.39 -6.27 -0.13
N MET A 14 17.40 -5.87 -0.94
CA MET A 14 17.57 -4.79 -1.90
C MET A 14 17.85 -3.45 -1.20
N PHE A 15 17.12 -3.12 -0.14
CA PHE A 15 17.37 -1.93 0.66
C PHE A 15 18.74 -1.96 1.35
N LEU A 16 19.17 -3.11 1.86
CA LEU A 16 20.48 -3.27 2.43
C LEU A 16 21.59 -3.01 1.38
N LEU A 17 21.44 -3.60 0.18
CA LEU A 17 22.38 -3.39 -0.92
C LEU A 17 22.40 -1.92 -1.37
N LEU A 18 21.25 -1.27 -1.43
CA LEU A 18 21.15 0.15 -1.76
C LEU A 18 21.87 1.01 -0.70
N THR A 19 21.67 0.72 0.57
CA THR A 19 22.38 1.41 1.67
C THR A 19 23.88 1.22 1.56
N MET A 20 24.36 0.01 1.30
CA MET A 20 25.78 -0.26 1.07
C MET A 20 26.32 0.50 -0.15
N ALA A 21 25.54 0.57 -1.23
CA ALA A 21 25.93 1.34 -2.42
C ALA A 21 26.06 2.84 -2.11
N VAL A 22 25.13 3.42 -1.35
CA VAL A 22 25.21 4.84 -0.93
C VAL A 22 26.42 5.11 -0.05
N VAL A 23 26.71 4.22 0.91
CA VAL A 23 27.90 4.32 1.78
C VAL A 23 29.18 4.28 0.94
N PHE A 24 29.25 3.37 -0.04
CA PHE A 24 30.40 3.27 -0.94
C PHE A 24 30.53 4.49 -1.86
N LEU A 25 29.43 4.99 -2.39
CA LEU A 25 29.40 6.22 -3.20
C LEU A 25 29.86 7.43 -2.39
N SER A 26 29.46 7.57 -1.12
CA SER A 26 29.91 8.66 -0.26
C SER A 26 31.43 8.66 -0.09
N TRP A 27 32.03 7.48 0.03
CA TRP A 27 33.48 7.32 0.10
C TRP A 27 34.20 7.77 -1.19
N ILE A 28 33.67 7.35 -2.35
CA ILE A 28 34.19 7.77 -3.65
C ILE A 28 34.10 9.29 -3.80
N CYS A 29 32.95 9.88 -3.50
CA CYS A 29 32.70 11.31 -3.62
C CYS A 29 33.63 12.14 -2.71
N ASP A 30 33.93 11.62 -1.51
CA ASP A 30 34.87 12.27 -0.58
C ASP A 30 36.31 12.25 -1.14
N ILE A 31 36.76 11.13 -1.71
CA ILE A 31 38.11 11.03 -2.36
C ILE A 31 38.23 12.05 -3.48
N TYR A 32 37.20 12.23 -4.30
CA TYR A 32 37.22 13.24 -5.38
C TYR A 32 36.97 14.66 -4.89
N GLY A 33 36.78 14.88 -3.59
CA GLY A 33 36.58 16.19 -2.99
C GLY A 33 35.37 16.92 -3.49
N LEU A 34 34.31 16.18 -3.85
CA LEU A 34 33.07 16.74 -4.39
C LEU A 34 32.41 17.69 -3.37
N LYS A 35 32.00 18.85 -3.88
CA LYS A 35 31.26 19.86 -3.12
C LYS A 35 29.90 20.08 -3.77
N VAL A 36 28.91 20.37 -2.97
CA VAL A 36 27.58 20.73 -3.41
C VAL A 36 27.21 22.06 -2.77
N THR A 37 26.78 23.02 -3.59
CA THR A 37 26.31 24.31 -3.10
C THR A 37 24.85 24.15 -2.67
N LEU A 38 24.52 24.46 -1.42
CA LEU A 38 23.15 24.45 -0.92
C LEU A 38 22.34 25.56 -1.60
N PRO A 39 21.20 25.25 -2.26
CA PRO A 39 20.39 26.27 -2.94
C PRO A 39 19.83 27.33 -1.99
N GLN A 40 19.66 26.99 -0.70
CA GLN A 40 19.05 27.87 0.30
C GLN A 40 20.03 28.89 0.90
N THR A 41 21.26 28.49 1.17
CA THR A 41 22.25 29.32 1.86
C THR A 41 23.40 29.76 0.96
N GLY A 42 23.56 29.17 -0.22
CA GLY A 42 24.69 29.41 -1.11
C GLY A 42 26.02 28.84 -0.58
N GLU A 43 26.00 28.11 0.52
CA GLU A 43 27.18 27.52 1.12
C GLU A 43 27.63 26.24 0.40
N ASP A 44 28.93 26.12 0.18
CA ASP A 44 29.55 24.89 -0.36
C ASP A 44 29.72 23.86 0.75
N ILE A 45 28.95 22.77 0.69
CA ILE A 45 29.15 21.63 1.58
C ILE A 45 29.97 20.57 0.88
N ARG A 46 31.08 20.19 1.53
CA ARG A 46 31.89 19.06 1.07
C ARG A 46 31.25 17.73 1.47
N VAL A 47 31.24 16.79 0.54
CA VAL A 47 30.80 15.43 0.82
C VAL A 47 31.74 14.79 1.83
N GLN A 48 31.20 14.19 2.88
CA GLN A 48 31.97 13.46 3.89
C GLN A 48 31.73 11.96 3.74
N SER A 49 32.80 11.17 3.79
CA SER A 49 32.71 9.73 3.70
C SER A 49 32.02 9.13 4.92
N LEU A 50 30.97 8.34 4.69
CA LEU A 50 30.32 7.55 5.75
C LEU A 50 31.20 6.39 6.25
N LEU A 51 32.28 6.04 5.54
CA LEU A 51 33.27 5.04 5.95
C LEU A 51 34.42 5.64 6.75
N SER A 52 34.51 6.98 6.87
CA SER A 52 35.49 7.61 7.74
C SER A 52 35.18 7.34 9.22
N PRO A 53 36.19 7.41 10.13
CA PRO A 53 35.93 7.27 11.57
C PRO A 53 34.87 8.25 12.08
N GLU A 54 34.86 9.48 11.56
CA GLU A 54 33.89 10.53 11.85
C GLU A 54 32.49 10.15 11.32
N GLY A 55 32.42 9.65 10.07
CA GLY A 55 31.19 9.20 9.44
C GLY A 55 30.53 8.03 10.19
N ILE A 56 31.33 7.04 10.59
CA ILE A 56 30.86 5.90 11.39
C ILE A 56 30.35 6.38 12.76
N ARG A 57 31.08 7.26 13.45
CA ARG A 57 30.64 7.83 14.72
C ARG A 57 29.34 8.63 14.57
N TRP A 58 29.24 9.42 13.49
CA TRP A 58 28.03 10.21 13.20
C TRP A 58 26.83 9.28 12.98
N TRP A 59 27.01 8.25 12.16
CA TRP A 59 25.94 7.28 11.86
C TRP A 59 25.44 6.57 13.13
N LEU A 60 26.36 6.07 13.95
CA LEU A 60 26.01 5.39 15.20
C LEU A 60 25.32 6.32 16.21
N ARG A 61 25.80 7.56 16.36
CA ARG A 61 25.21 8.55 17.26
C ARG A 61 23.83 9.00 16.83
N ASN A 62 23.61 9.10 15.52
CA ASN A 62 22.37 9.62 14.98
C ASN A 62 21.38 8.51 14.57
N ALA A 63 21.73 7.23 14.66
CA ALA A 63 20.88 6.12 14.23
C ALA A 63 19.49 6.17 14.88
N ILE A 64 19.43 6.33 16.21
CA ILE A 64 18.17 6.43 16.94
C ILE A 64 17.40 7.70 16.56
N LYS A 65 18.09 8.84 16.51
CA LYS A 65 17.49 10.12 16.16
C LYS A 65 16.92 10.11 14.73
N ASN A 66 17.64 9.55 13.77
CA ASN A 66 17.19 9.44 12.39
C ASN A 66 15.98 8.50 12.27
N PHE A 67 15.97 7.41 13.01
CA PHE A 67 14.83 6.49 13.04
C PHE A 67 13.60 7.11 13.68
N THR A 68 13.73 7.68 14.88
CA THR A 68 12.61 8.28 15.63
C THR A 68 12.16 9.63 15.07
N GLY A 69 13.06 10.35 14.41
CA GLY A 69 12.78 11.62 13.76
C GLY A 69 12.04 11.50 12.41
N PHE A 70 11.87 10.27 11.90
CA PHE A 70 11.05 10.06 10.72
C PHE A 70 9.58 10.25 11.08
N ALA A 71 9.04 11.42 10.72
CA ALA A 71 7.70 11.86 11.15
C ALA A 71 6.58 10.85 10.91
N PRO A 72 6.55 10.09 9.78
CA PRO A 72 5.51 9.11 9.53
C PRO A 72 5.61 7.84 10.38
N LEU A 73 6.76 7.56 11.03
CA LEU A 73 7.01 6.30 11.74
C LEU A 73 5.94 6.02 12.80
N GLY A 74 5.63 6.99 13.65
CA GLY A 74 4.63 6.83 14.71
C GLY A 74 3.25 6.51 14.15
N MET A 75 2.85 7.19 13.08
CA MET A 75 1.56 7.00 12.42
C MET A 75 1.45 5.61 11.80
N VAL A 76 2.50 5.16 11.09
CA VAL A 76 2.54 3.82 10.48
C VAL A 76 2.47 2.73 11.55
N ILE A 77 3.22 2.86 12.64
CA ILE A 77 3.20 1.88 13.74
C ILE A 77 1.80 1.78 14.35
N ILE A 78 1.16 2.90 14.69
CA ILE A 78 -0.19 2.92 15.27
C ILE A 78 -1.20 2.30 14.31
N ALA A 79 -1.15 2.66 13.04
CA ALA A 79 -2.02 2.10 12.01
C ALA A 79 -1.85 0.58 11.88
N MET A 80 -0.60 0.08 11.89
CA MET A 80 -0.29 -1.36 11.83
C MET A 80 -0.77 -2.12 13.07
N PHE A 81 -0.71 -1.52 14.26
CA PHE A 81 -1.30 -2.10 15.47
C PHE A 81 -2.83 -2.23 15.32
N GLY A 82 -3.51 -1.16 14.91
CA GLY A 82 -4.95 -1.18 14.68
C GLY A 82 -5.36 -2.24 13.65
N LEU A 83 -4.64 -2.30 12.53
CA LEU A 83 -4.84 -3.29 11.50
C LEU A 83 -4.63 -4.73 12.02
N GLY A 84 -3.55 -4.97 12.78
CA GLY A 84 -3.26 -6.28 13.36
C GLY A 84 -4.39 -6.77 14.28
N VAL A 85 -4.93 -5.89 15.12
CA VAL A 85 -6.08 -6.21 15.98
C VAL A 85 -7.32 -6.50 15.13
N ALA A 86 -7.62 -5.67 14.14
CA ALA A 86 -8.78 -5.84 13.27
C ALA A 86 -8.70 -7.15 12.43
N GLN A 87 -7.50 -7.53 12.00
CA GLN A 87 -7.26 -8.79 11.29
C GLN A 87 -7.45 -10.00 12.21
N HIS A 88 -6.77 -10.03 13.36
CA HIS A 88 -6.81 -11.17 14.27
C HIS A 88 -8.18 -11.39 14.92
N SER A 89 -8.95 -10.32 15.12
CA SER A 89 -10.33 -10.41 15.61
C SER A 89 -11.32 -10.95 14.56
N GLY A 90 -10.92 -11.07 13.28
CA GLY A 90 -11.82 -11.42 12.19
C GLY A 90 -12.77 -10.28 11.78
N PHE A 91 -12.58 -9.07 12.32
CA PHE A 91 -13.43 -7.90 12.03
C PHE A 91 -13.43 -7.56 10.54
N ILE A 92 -12.24 -7.54 9.90
CA ILE A 92 -12.12 -7.20 8.48
C ILE A 92 -12.83 -8.23 7.61
N ASP A 93 -12.63 -9.52 7.87
CA ASP A 93 -13.30 -10.61 7.16
C ASP A 93 -14.84 -10.52 7.30
N ALA A 94 -15.31 -10.22 8.50
CA ALA A 94 -16.73 -10.03 8.77
C ALA A 94 -17.30 -8.79 8.06
N CYS A 95 -16.57 -7.68 7.99
CA CYS A 95 -16.95 -6.48 7.22
C CYS A 95 -17.05 -6.76 5.72
N ILE A 96 -16.10 -7.50 5.15
CA ILE A 96 -16.12 -7.88 3.73
C ILE A 96 -17.33 -8.77 3.44
N ARG A 97 -17.57 -9.79 4.28
CA ARG A 97 -18.75 -10.67 4.15
C ARG A 97 -20.06 -9.88 4.31
N MET A 98 -20.10 -8.88 5.16
CA MET A 98 -21.27 -7.99 5.31
C MET A 98 -21.52 -7.16 4.04
N GLY A 99 -20.48 -6.59 3.45
CA GLY A 99 -20.56 -5.78 2.23
C GLY A 99 -21.02 -6.57 1.02
N VAL A 100 -20.50 -7.79 0.86
CA VAL A 100 -20.89 -8.68 -0.24
C VAL A 100 -22.33 -9.22 -0.05
N GLY A 101 -22.71 -9.51 1.18
CA GLY A 101 -24.03 -10.02 1.52
C GLY A 101 -24.39 -11.31 0.78
N ASN A 102 -25.69 -11.58 0.60
CA ASN A 102 -26.19 -12.78 -0.08
C ASN A 102 -26.33 -12.57 -1.62
N ARG A 103 -25.47 -11.76 -2.21
CA ARG A 103 -25.55 -11.37 -3.62
C ARG A 103 -24.87 -12.41 -4.50
N GLN A 104 -25.66 -13.20 -5.23
CA GLN A 104 -25.16 -14.22 -6.16
C GLN A 104 -24.91 -13.68 -7.59
N GLU A 105 -25.15 -12.39 -7.83
CA GLU A 105 -24.94 -11.80 -9.14
C GLU A 105 -23.43 -11.58 -9.44
N LYS A 106 -22.93 -12.32 -10.41
CA LYS A 106 -21.52 -12.28 -10.85
C LYS A 106 -21.00 -10.86 -11.05
N ARG A 107 -21.78 -10.00 -11.72
CA ARG A 107 -21.39 -8.62 -12.01
C ARG A 107 -21.22 -7.77 -10.75
N LYS A 108 -22.11 -7.94 -9.78
CA LYS A 108 -22.04 -7.19 -8.52
C LYS A 108 -20.86 -7.63 -7.66
N ILE A 109 -20.52 -8.91 -7.66
CA ILE A 109 -19.34 -9.41 -6.92
C ILE A 109 -18.05 -8.86 -7.51
N VAL A 110 -17.92 -8.84 -8.84
CA VAL A 110 -16.76 -8.23 -9.49
C VAL A 110 -16.64 -6.75 -9.09
N LEU A 111 -17.73 -6.00 -9.15
CA LEU A 111 -17.73 -4.58 -8.76
C LEU A 111 -17.36 -4.40 -7.27
N TRP A 112 -17.93 -5.23 -6.39
CA TRP A 112 -17.62 -5.19 -4.96
C TRP A 112 -16.15 -5.47 -4.67
N VAL A 113 -15.55 -6.47 -5.32
CA VAL A 113 -14.13 -6.77 -5.16
C VAL A 113 -13.26 -5.59 -5.60
N ILE A 114 -13.62 -4.91 -6.70
CA ILE A 114 -12.90 -3.73 -7.19
C ILE A 114 -13.01 -2.58 -6.18
N VAL A 115 -14.22 -2.25 -5.75
CA VAL A 115 -14.43 -1.15 -4.79
C VAL A 115 -13.74 -1.42 -3.46
N LEU A 116 -13.86 -2.65 -2.94
CA LEU A 116 -13.17 -3.05 -1.72
C LEU A 116 -11.64 -3.02 -1.88
N GLY A 117 -11.13 -3.38 -3.07
CA GLY A 117 -9.70 -3.29 -3.38
C GLY A 117 -9.20 -1.85 -3.32
N LEU A 118 -9.89 -0.93 -3.96
CA LEU A 118 -9.54 0.49 -3.95
C LEU A 118 -9.62 1.06 -2.52
N LEU A 119 -10.70 0.78 -1.80
CA LEU A 119 -10.89 1.26 -0.42
C LEU A 119 -9.92 0.61 0.58
N SER A 120 -9.43 -0.60 0.29
CA SER A 120 -8.50 -1.30 1.19
C SER A 120 -7.18 -0.56 1.38
N ASN A 121 -6.84 0.37 0.49
CA ASN A 121 -5.66 1.20 0.61
C ASN A 121 -5.69 2.11 1.88
N ALA A 122 -6.87 2.42 2.40
CA ALA A 122 -7.00 3.08 3.70
C ALA A 122 -6.35 2.27 4.83
N ILE A 123 -6.25 0.95 4.65
CA ILE A 123 -5.64 -0.01 5.59
C ILE A 123 -4.16 -0.27 5.21
N GLY A 124 -3.64 0.38 4.18
CA GLY A 124 -2.30 0.16 3.65
C GLY A 124 -2.13 -1.22 2.99
N ASP A 125 -0.94 -1.80 3.10
CA ASP A 125 -0.59 -3.08 2.45
C ASP A 125 -1.40 -4.30 2.91
N GLY A 126 -2.14 -4.18 4.01
CA GLY A 126 -3.02 -5.24 4.51
C GLY A 126 -4.07 -5.68 3.50
N GLY A 127 -4.46 -4.79 2.58
CA GLY A 127 -5.39 -5.11 1.49
C GLY A 127 -4.96 -6.29 0.64
N TYR A 128 -3.68 -6.40 0.31
CA TYR A 128 -3.15 -7.53 -0.48
C TYR A 128 -3.28 -8.86 0.24
N ILE A 129 -2.97 -8.88 1.53
CA ILE A 129 -2.97 -10.13 2.31
C ILE A 129 -4.40 -10.65 2.51
N ILE A 130 -5.34 -9.74 2.74
CA ILE A 130 -6.72 -10.09 3.13
C ILE A 130 -7.61 -10.29 1.91
N LEU A 131 -7.60 -9.32 0.99
CA LEU A 131 -8.60 -9.29 -0.08
C LEU A 131 -8.33 -10.32 -1.18
N LEU A 132 -7.04 -10.65 -1.48
CA LEU A 132 -6.74 -11.58 -2.55
C LEU A 132 -7.35 -12.99 -2.34
N PRO A 133 -7.12 -13.65 -1.20
CA PRO A 133 -7.72 -14.95 -0.96
C PRO A 133 -9.26 -14.87 -0.89
N ILE A 134 -9.81 -13.81 -0.32
CA ILE A 134 -11.26 -13.63 -0.24
C ILE A 134 -11.86 -13.42 -1.63
N ALA A 135 -11.22 -12.64 -2.49
CA ALA A 135 -11.66 -12.44 -3.87
C ALA A 135 -11.65 -13.75 -4.68
N ALA A 136 -10.63 -14.59 -4.49
CA ALA A 136 -10.59 -15.92 -5.09
C ALA A 136 -11.81 -16.76 -4.68
N MET A 137 -12.12 -16.79 -3.39
CA MET A 137 -13.28 -17.52 -2.85
C MET A 137 -14.60 -16.95 -3.36
N LEU A 138 -14.76 -15.63 -3.39
CA LEU A 138 -15.96 -14.97 -3.87
C LEU A 138 -16.23 -15.24 -5.35
N PHE A 139 -15.19 -15.18 -6.18
CA PHE A 139 -15.32 -15.49 -7.61
C PHE A 139 -15.69 -16.95 -7.81
N GLN A 140 -15.02 -17.87 -7.12
CA GLN A 140 -15.34 -19.29 -7.17
C GLN A 140 -16.78 -19.57 -6.72
N TRP A 141 -17.26 -18.93 -5.67
CA TRP A 141 -18.61 -19.09 -5.16
C TRP A 141 -19.69 -18.73 -6.19
N VAL A 142 -19.45 -17.73 -7.05
CA VAL A 142 -20.41 -17.38 -8.13
C VAL A 142 -20.09 -18.07 -9.45
N GLY A 143 -19.20 -19.07 -9.45
CA GLY A 143 -18.84 -19.82 -10.65
C GLY A 143 -18.00 -19.02 -11.65
N LEU A 144 -17.19 -18.07 -11.16
CA LEU A 144 -16.14 -17.39 -11.90
C LEU A 144 -14.78 -18.02 -11.60
N HIS A 145 -13.79 -17.78 -12.45
CA HIS A 145 -12.44 -18.31 -12.26
C HIS A 145 -11.74 -17.65 -11.05
N PRO A 146 -11.23 -18.41 -10.05
CA PRO A 146 -10.62 -17.85 -8.83
C PRO A 146 -9.42 -16.96 -9.12
N ILE A 147 -8.59 -17.31 -10.14
CA ILE A 147 -7.45 -16.50 -10.56
C ILE A 147 -7.93 -15.12 -11.05
N ALA A 148 -9.08 -15.04 -11.72
CA ALA A 148 -9.66 -13.74 -12.10
C ALA A 148 -9.97 -12.90 -10.85
N GLY A 149 -10.45 -13.53 -9.77
CA GLY A 149 -10.67 -12.86 -8.48
C GLY A 149 -9.39 -12.30 -7.90
N ILE A 150 -8.31 -13.11 -7.85
CA ILE A 150 -7.00 -12.69 -7.36
C ILE A 150 -6.46 -11.51 -8.17
N VAL A 151 -6.46 -11.63 -9.51
CA VAL A 151 -5.94 -10.58 -10.39
C VAL A 151 -6.73 -9.29 -10.25
N THR A 152 -8.07 -9.39 -10.23
CA THR A 152 -8.94 -8.22 -10.06
C THR A 152 -8.70 -7.53 -8.72
N ALA A 153 -8.60 -8.29 -7.63
CA ALA A 153 -8.30 -7.74 -6.31
C ALA A 153 -6.91 -7.10 -6.27
N TYR A 154 -5.90 -7.80 -6.79
CA TYR A 154 -4.53 -7.28 -6.84
C TYR A 154 -4.43 -5.94 -7.57
N VAL A 155 -4.99 -5.87 -8.77
CA VAL A 155 -4.99 -4.64 -9.57
C VAL A 155 -5.76 -3.53 -8.85
N SER A 156 -6.90 -3.84 -8.23
CA SER A 156 -7.70 -2.86 -7.51
C SER A 156 -6.98 -2.31 -6.28
N VAL A 157 -6.32 -3.15 -5.50
CA VAL A 157 -5.49 -2.70 -4.36
C VAL A 157 -4.33 -1.85 -4.86
N ALA A 158 -3.62 -2.29 -5.92
CA ALA A 158 -2.51 -1.53 -6.51
C ALA A 158 -2.95 -0.14 -7.01
N CYS A 159 -4.09 -0.07 -7.70
CA CYS A 159 -4.64 1.20 -8.17
C CYS A 159 -5.14 2.10 -7.03
N GLY A 160 -5.49 1.53 -5.89
CA GLY A 160 -5.92 2.26 -4.70
C GLY A 160 -4.88 3.24 -4.15
N TYR A 161 -3.60 3.04 -4.43
CA TYR A 161 -2.54 4.00 -4.07
C TYR A 161 -2.68 5.34 -4.79
N SER A 162 -3.29 5.36 -5.96
CA SER A 162 -3.47 6.55 -6.79
C SER A 162 -4.94 6.96 -6.93
N ALA A 163 -5.86 6.22 -6.33
CA ALA A 163 -7.30 6.44 -6.44
C ALA A 163 -8.00 5.96 -5.17
N ASN A 164 -8.28 6.88 -4.27
CA ASN A 164 -8.91 6.58 -2.99
C ASN A 164 -9.88 7.69 -2.59
N ILE A 165 -10.99 7.31 -1.95
CA ILE A 165 -11.96 8.25 -1.38
C ILE A 165 -11.66 8.50 0.10
N VAL A 166 -10.97 7.56 0.74
CA VAL A 166 -10.59 7.64 2.15
C VAL A 166 -9.10 7.90 2.24
N LEU A 167 -8.69 8.86 3.07
CA LEU A 167 -7.29 9.13 3.34
C LEU A 167 -6.58 7.86 3.82
N SER A 168 -5.46 7.56 3.21
CA SER A 168 -4.59 6.46 3.58
C SER A 168 -3.43 6.94 4.46
N THR A 169 -2.69 6.00 5.03
CA THR A 169 -1.46 6.31 5.76
C THR A 169 -0.37 6.90 4.86
N MET A 170 -0.48 6.69 3.54
CA MET A 170 0.46 7.21 2.55
C MET A 170 0.26 8.70 2.24
N ASP A 171 -0.97 9.23 2.36
CA ASP A 171 -1.25 10.62 2.01
C ASP A 171 -0.50 11.62 2.90
N PRO A 172 -0.50 11.50 4.25
CA PRO A 172 0.33 12.35 5.11
C PRO A 172 1.83 12.16 4.89
N LEU A 173 2.28 10.93 4.60
CA LEU A 173 3.67 10.65 4.31
C LEU A 173 4.14 11.39 3.04
N LEU A 174 3.38 11.27 1.95
CA LEU A 174 3.69 11.95 0.69
C LEU A 174 3.58 13.46 0.82
N ALA A 175 2.59 13.97 1.55
CA ALA A 175 2.47 15.40 1.82
C ALA A 175 3.70 15.92 2.56
N HIS A 176 4.15 15.23 3.60
CA HIS A 176 5.33 15.61 4.37
C HIS A 176 6.61 15.58 3.52
N THR A 177 6.87 14.50 2.77
CA THR A 177 8.04 14.41 1.90
C THR A 177 8.01 15.45 0.77
N THR A 178 6.84 15.74 0.23
CA THR A 178 6.66 16.81 -0.76
C THR A 178 6.94 18.18 -0.14
N GLN A 179 6.48 18.42 1.08
CA GLN A 179 6.75 19.66 1.81
C GLN A 179 8.25 19.83 2.07
N GLU A 180 8.94 18.81 2.53
CA GLU A 180 10.39 18.86 2.74
C GLU A 180 11.15 19.14 1.43
N ALA A 181 10.78 18.46 0.34
CA ALA A 181 11.37 18.69 -0.96
C ALA A 181 11.09 20.10 -1.50
N ALA A 182 9.90 20.63 -1.26
CA ALA A 182 9.52 21.98 -1.68
C ALA A 182 10.23 23.06 -0.87
N LEU A 183 10.40 22.87 0.43
CA LEU A 183 11.18 23.77 1.30
C LEU A 183 12.67 23.80 0.92
N ALA A 184 13.19 22.73 0.32
CA ALA A 184 14.56 22.70 -0.22
C ALA A 184 14.71 23.57 -1.48
N GLN A 185 13.62 23.96 -2.14
CA GLN A 185 13.63 24.89 -3.27
C GLN A 185 13.60 26.33 -2.77
N THR A 186 14.40 27.20 -3.37
CA THR A 186 14.42 28.62 -3.03
C THR A 186 13.10 29.28 -3.38
N GLY A 187 12.53 30.05 -2.43
CA GLY A 187 11.33 30.84 -2.64
C GLY A 187 9.99 30.14 -2.50
N TYR A 188 9.96 28.84 -2.20
CA TYR A 188 8.70 28.15 -1.93
C TYR A 188 8.22 28.43 -0.50
N GLN A 189 6.99 28.95 -0.37
CA GLN A 189 6.34 29.25 0.91
C GLN A 189 4.97 28.55 1.06
N GLY A 190 4.64 27.63 0.15
CA GLY A 190 3.40 26.88 0.19
C GLY A 190 3.36 25.84 1.31
N ASN A 191 2.16 25.42 1.66
CA ASN A 191 1.92 24.31 2.56
C ASN A 191 1.34 23.14 1.77
N THR A 192 1.86 21.94 2.00
CA THR A 192 1.39 20.72 1.33
C THR A 192 0.53 19.95 2.31
N GLU A 193 -0.78 20.03 2.14
CA GLU A 193 -1.72 19.32 2.99
C GLU A 193 -1.99 17.91 2.46
N PRO A 194 -2.27 16.91 3.34
CA PRO A 194 -2.63 15.55 2.93
C PRO A 194 -3.86 15.48 2.01
N LEU A 195 -4.72 16.51 2.05
CA LEU A 195 -5.94 16.60 1.26
C LEU A 195 -5.76 17.30 -0.10
N CYS A 196 -4.56 17.76 -0.45
CA CYS A 196 -4.35 18.54 -1.68
C CYS A 196 -4.81 17.83 -2.96
N ASN A 197 -4.71 16.51 -3.01
CA ASN A 197 -5.13 15.68 -4.16
C ASN A 197 -6.49 14.99 -3.98
N TYR A 198 -7.24 15.30 -2.93
CA TYR A 198 -8.45 14.55 -2.58
C TYR A 198 -9.48 14.47 -3.71
N PHE A 199 -9.79 15.59 -4.37
CA PHE A 199 -10.76 15.60 -5.47
C PHE A 199 -10.30 14.82 -6.67
N PHE A 200 -9.02 14.91 -7.02
CA PHE A 200 -8.42 14.14 -8.10
C PHE A 200 -8.48 12.63 -7.79
N MET A 201 -8.10 12.23 -6.59
CA MET A 201 -8.10 10.83 -6.15
C MET A 201 -9.53 10.26 -6.12
N SER A 202 -10.51 11.03 -5.65
CA SER A 202 -11.91 10.64 -5.63
C SER A 202 -12.48 10.45 -7.04
N ALA A 203 -12.21 11.37 -7.95
CA ALA A 203 -12.60 11.25 -9.35
C ALA A 203 -11.91 10.07 -10.04
N SER A 204 -10.61 9.88 -9.77
CA SER A 204 -9.83 8.75 -10.28
C SER A 204 -10.39 7.41 -9.81
N THR A 205 -10.92 7.33 -8.58
CA THR A 205 -11.55 6.11 -8.04
C THR A 205 -12.72 5.66 -8.92
N VAL A 206 -13.56 6.58 -9.36
CA VAL A 206 -14.69 6.27 -10.24
C VAL A 206 -14.19 5.80 -11.62
N ALA A 207 -13.24 6.51 -12.20
CA ALA A 207 -12.66 6.18 -13.50
C ALA A 207 -11.96 4.81 -13.47
N ILE A 208 -11.11 4.55 -12.48
CA ILE A 208 -10.39 3.28 -12.35
C ILE A 208 -11.36 2.13 -12.07
N THR A 209 -12.37 2.33 -11.24
CA THR A 209 -13.41 1.32 -11.01
C THR A 209 -14.07 0.89 -12.34
N ALA A 210 -14.44 1.85 -13.17
CA ALA A 210 -15.04 1.57 -14.47
C ALA A 210 -14.07 0.83 -15.42
N ILE A 211 -12.82 1.25 -15.49
CA ILE A 211 -11.79 0.65 -16.35
C ILE A 211 -11.48 -0.78 -15.89
N VAL A 212 -11.18 -0.99 -14.61
CA VAL A 212 -10.86 -2.33 -14.07
C VAL A 212 -12.06 -3.27 -14.23
N TYR A 213 -13.28 -2.77 -13.99
CA TYR A 213 -14.50 -3.54 -14.21
C TYR A 213 -14.64 -3.96 -15.68
N TRP A 214 -14.47 -3.02 -16.61
CA TRP A 214 -14.56 -3.28 -18.05
C TRP A 214 -13.50 -4.30 -18.51
N ILE A 215 -12.25 -4.14 -18.11
CA ILE A 215 -11.15 -5.07 -18.42
C ILE A 215 -11.44 -6.46 -17.85
N THR A 216 -11.87 -6.53 -16.59
CA THR A 216 -12.19 -7.80 -15.94
C THR A 216 -13.30 -8.54 -16.68
N GLN A 217 -14.38 -7.84 -17.07
CA GLN A 217 -15.53 -8.45 -17.73
C GLN A 217 -15.24 -8.83 -19.20
N LYS A 218 -14.50 -7.98 -19.93
CA LYS A 218 -14.33 -8.14 -21.37
C LYS A 218 -13.10 -8.94 -21.76
N TRP A 219 -12.06 -8.92 -20.94
CA TRP A 219 -10.78 -9.56 -21.28
C TRP A 219 -10.41 -10.66 -20.29
N LEU A 220 -10.37 -10.36 -18.99
CA LEU A 220 -9.83 -11.29 -18.02
C LEU A 220 -10.72 -12.53 -17.87
N LEU A 221 -12.02 -12.37 -17.65
CA LEU A 221 -12.94 -13.49 -17.48
C LEU A 221 -13.09 -14.35 -18.75
N PRO A 222 -13.20 -13.80 -19.96
CA PRO A 222 -13.23 -14.60 -21.18
C PRO A 222 -11.94 -15.37 -21.45
N THR A 223 -10.77 -14.75 -21.14
CA THR A 223 -9.45 -15.37 -21.36
C THR A 223 -9.22 -16.57 -20.44
N LEU A 224 -9.65 -16.49 -19.18
CA LEU A 224 -9.49 -17.57 -18.21
C LEU A 224 -10.56 -18.67 -18.33
N GLY A 225 -11.72 -18.36 -18.92
CA GLY A 225 -12.80 -19.31 -19.10
C GLY A 225 -13.44 -19.80 -17.80
N LYS A 226 -14.09 -20.95 -17.87
CA LYS A 226 -14.70 -21.61 -16.70
C LYS A 226 -13.61 -22.32 -15.89
N TYR A 227 -13.75 -22.27 -14.57
CA TYR A 227 -12.86 -23.02 -13.69
C TYR A 227 -13.28 -24.50 -13.63
N GLU A 228 -12.40 -25.39 -14.06
CA GLU A 228 -12.60 -26.86 -14.07
C GLU A 228 -11.79 -27.57 -12.98
N GLY A 229 -11.20 -26.83 -12.04
CA GLY A 229 -10.35 -27.40 -11.00
C GLY A 229 -11.12 -28.03 -9.85
N SER A 230 -10.46 -28.98 -9.18
CA SER A 230 -10.99 -29.75 -8.04
C SER A 230 -10.95 -29.01 -6.68
N MET A 231 -10.67 -27.72 -6.66
CA MET A 231 -10.66 -26.97 -5.40
C MET A 231 -12.05 -27.04 -4.76
N LYS A 232 -12.13 -27.58 -3.54
CA LYS A 232 -13.38 -27.62 -2.79
C LYS A 232 -13.92 -26.18 -2.68
N VAL A 233 -15.13 -25.97 -3.20
CA VAL A 233 -15.82 -24.69 -3.02
C VAL A 233 -15.92 -24.44 -1.51
N VAL A 234 -15.20 -23.46 -1.01
CA VAL A 234 -15.37 -23.04 0.38
C VAL A 234 -16.79 -22.52 0.51
N ALA A 235 -17.60 -23.24 1.31
CA ALA A 235 -18.97 -22.84 1.51
C ALA A 235 -19.01 -21.41 2.08
N TYR A 236 -19.75 -20.52 1.41
CA TYR A 236 -20.01 -19.20 1.96
C TYR A 236 -20.79 -19.35 3.26
N HIS A 237 -20.19 -18.93 4.36
CA HIS A 237 -20.88 -18.86 5.64
C HIS A 237 -21.44 -17.45 5.80
N PRO A 238 -22.77 -17.27 5.75
CA PRO A 238 -23.39 -15.98 6.03
C PRO A 238 -23.00 -15.53 7.46
N LEU A 239 -22.93 -14.21 7.64
CA LEU A 239 -22.63 -13.63 8.95
C LEU A 239 -23.65 -14.11 9.99
N SER A 240 -23.14 -14.59 11.11
CA SER A 240 -23.93 -14.90 12.27
C SER A 240 -24.54 -13.62 12.86
N ARG A 241 -25.65 -13.75 13.62
CA ARG A 241 -26.24 -12.61 14.32
C ARG A 241 -25.28 -11.94 15.31
N LYS A 242 -24.35 -12.73 15.88
CA LYS A 242 -23.31 -12.22 16.79
C LYS A 242 -22.28 -11.37 16.06
N GLU A 243 -21.77 -11.84 14.92
CA GLU A 243 -20.82 -11.10 14.08
C GLU A 243 -21.43 -9.78 13.58
N ARG A 244 -22.68 -9.81 13.11
CA ARG A 244 -23.37 -8.60 12.66
C ARG A 244 -23.54 -7.57 13.78
N ARG A 245 -23.89 -8.01 15.01
CA ARG A 245 -23.97 -7.12 16.18
C ARG A 245 -22.60 -6.57 16.55
N ALA A 246 -21.56 -7.40 16.54
CA ALA A 246 -20.20 -6.97 16.83
C ALA A 246 -19.74 -5.88 15.85
N ILE A 247 -19.96 -6.04 14.55
CA ILE A 247 -19.63 -5.02 13.54
C ILE A 247 -20.39 -3.72 13.83
N MET A 248 -21.69 -3.79 14.10
CA MET A 248 -22.48 -2.58 14.38
C MET A 248 -21.99 -1.85 15.63
N ILE A 249 -21.68 -2.58 16.70
CA ILE A 249 -21.09 -1.98 17.92
C ILE A 249 -19.73 -1.35 17.62
N SER A 250 -18.88 -2.04 16.84
CA SER A 250 -17.55 -1.51 16.49
C SER A 250 -17.65 -0.23 15.65
N ILE A 251 -18.62 -0.14 14.72
CA ILE A 251 -18.84 1.08 13.93
C ILE A 251 -19.31 2.23 14.83
N VAL A 252 -20.24 1.95 15.76
CA VAL A 252 -20.71 2.98 16.71
C VAL A 252 -19.58 3.47 17.61
N VAL A 253 -18.78 2.55 18.14
CA VAL A 253 -17.60 2.93 18.99
C VAL A 253 -16.57 3.70 18.22
N ALA A 254 -16.36 3.40 16.93
CA ALA A 254 -15.41 4.15 16.09
C ALA A 254 -15.93 5.54 15.67
N ALA A 255 -17.24 5.79 15.79
CA ALA A 255 -17.87 7.09 15.47
C ALA A 255 -17.93 8.07 16.66
N ILE A 256 -17.60 7.59 17.87
CA ILE A 256 -17.51 8.38 19.11
C ILE A 256 -16.07 8.83 19.36
#